data_a19f8c07ff6b3f55e5dd54925b407690
#
_entry.id   a19f8c07ff6b3f55e5dd54925b407690
#
_cell.length_a   1.000
_cell.length_b   1.000
_cell.length_c   1.000
_cell.angle_alpha   90.00
_cell.angle_beta   90.00
_cell.angle_gamma   90.00
#
_symmetry.space_group_name_H-M   'P 1'
#
loop_
_entity.id
_entity.type
_entity.pdbx_description
1 polymer ?
#
loop_
_entity_poly.entity_id
_entity_poly.type
_entity_poly.pdbx_seq_one_letter_code
_entity_poly.pdbx_strand_id
1 'polypeptide(L)'
;MTNVALIVLDTLRYDAFEEHFDWLPGRRFEYAWSTSHWTVPAHASLFTGRYASEAGIYAGAQTFDCPEPLLAERLQDAGYTTRAFSANPNISPVFDADRGFEQFEKSWRLKHHGDDLFDWDGFIAQTRDSGPERYARALKEVVLGDSRTLPSLKHGAKLKLRDTRFGRHTAVVDDGASTALELARETAFGDDEFLFMNLMEAHSPYDPPPEWKTVDVDIEGLAASLGEPKDDPADIERAYDDSVRYLSHMHERIFAALRDSFDLIITVSDHGELLGEHGGWEHLSGIYPELARVPLSIYDARDGPVEGITTDDRSVNLMDVHETVLAGAGLESDLATRGRDLTALSERDAEIAVERDDADNADHGERTSGGFREGETLVEYHGLPDRHLDAMRRKGFEDVAYRTRWLEGVALGEYFGYETFDRFVEWGDTPYEDPQARLCALVGSLERREDVEEDGELDDAVMQQLEDLGYA
;
A
#
# COMPACT_ATOMS: atom_id res chain seq x y z
N MET A 1 26.06 -4.20 9.66
CA MET A 1 25.14 -3.93 8.53
C MET A 1 24.10 -2.97 9.04
N THR A 2 23.32 -2.37 8.18
CA THR A 2 22.38 -1.28 8.48
C THR A 2 21.00 -1.85 8.78
N ASN A 3 20.35 -1.45 9.86
CA ASN A 3 18.94 -1.78 10.10
C ASN A 3 18.05 -0.92 9.20
N VAL A 4 17.13 -1.55 8.47
CA VAL A 4 16.28 -0.90 7.47
C VAL A 4 14.79 -1.09 7.80
N ALA A 5 14.04 0.00 7.87
CA ALA A 5 12.58 -0.04 8.00
C ALA A 5 11.92 0.54 6.74
N LEU A 6 10.96 -0.18 6.17
CA LEU A 6 10.08 0.25 5.10
C LEU A 6 8.66 0.37 5.63
N ILE A 7 8.12 1.58 5.67
CA ILE A 7 6.79 1.87 6.19
C ILE A 7 5.92 2.37 5.03
N VAL A 8 4.91 1.58 4.69
CA VAL A 8 3.91 1.92 3.67
C VAL A 8 2.68 2.48 4.36
N LEU A 9 2.25 3.65 3.91
CA LEU A 9 1.04 4.35 4.35
C LEU A 9 -0.01 4.21 3.23
N ASP A 10 -0.83 3.18 3.34
CA ASP A 10 -1.78 2.76 2.31
C ASP A 10 -2.77 3.88 1.97
N THR A 11 -3.00 4.14 0.67
CA THR A 11 -3.88 5.19 0.13
C THR A 11 -3.55 6.63 0.53
N LEU A 12 -2.38 6.90 1.11
CA LEU A 12 -2.05 8.26 1.50
C LEU A 12 -1.72 9.12 0.27
N ARG A 13 -2.52 10.14 0.03
CA ARG A 13 -2.33 11.13 -1.04
C ARG A 13 -1.12 12.02 -0.78
N TYR A 14 -0.46 12.43 -1.87
CA TYR A 14 0.68 13.34 -1.81
C TYR A 14 0.32 14.69 -1.16
N ASP A 15 -0.81 15.30 -1.54
CA ASP A 15 -1.27 16.59 -1.00
C ASP A 15 -1.57 16.52 0.51
N ALA A 16 -2.22 15.46 0.98
CA ALA A 16 -2.50 15.24 2.39
C ALA A 16 -1.21 14.97 3.20
N PHE A 17 -0.22 14.30 2.60
CA PHE A 17 1.09 14.15 3.22
C PHE A 17 1.79 15.50 3.41
N GLU A 18 1.81 16.36 2.40
CA GLU A 18 2.42 17.68 2.50
C GLU A 18 1.75 18.55 3.59
N GLU A 19 0.43 18.38 3.82
CA GLU A 19 -0.30 19.13 4.83
C GLU A 19 -0.05 18.64 6.25
N HIS A 20 0.09 17.32 6.48
CA HIS A 20 0.04 16.75 7.81
C HIS A 20 1.35 16.11 8.32
N PHE A 21 2.39 15.98 7.48
CA PHE A 21 3.63 15.27 7.86
C PHE A 21 4.86 16.19 7.93
N ASP A 22 4.68 17.50 8.21
CA ASP A 22 5.76 18.48 8.34
C ASP A 22 6.76 18.18 9.48
N TRP A 23 6.39 17.28 10.39
CA TRP A 23 7.23 16.80 11.49
C TRP A 23 8.25 15.73 11.06
N LEU A 24 8.03 14.99 9.93
CA LEU A 24 8.85 13.85 9.52
C LEU A 24 10.18 14.32 8.91
N PRO A 25 11.32 14.12 9.58
CA PRO A 25 12.62 14.53 9.05
C PRO A 25 13.08 13.58 7.94
N GLY A 26 13.89 14.11 7.04
CA GLY A 26 14.49 13.32 5.96
C GLY A 26 14.44 14.02 4.62
N ARG A 27 14.80 13.29 3.58
CA ARG A 27 14.73 13.73 2.20
C ARG A 27 13.39 13.33 1.60
N ARG A 28 12.60 14.31 1.18
CA ARG A 28 11.31 14.12 0.51
C ARG A 28 11.47 14.26 -0.99
N PHE A 29 10.84 13.37 -1.74
CA PHE A 29 10.81 13.43 -3.19
C PHE A 29 9.52 14.08 -3.67
N GLU A 30 9.67 15.16 -4.42
CA GLU A 30 8.53 15.92 -4.93
C GLU A 30 7.76 15.15 -6.00
N TYR A 31 8.48 14.37 -6.81
CA TYR A 31 7.91 13.59 -7.92
C TYR A 31 8.15 12.10 -7.72
N ALA A 32 7.52 11.53 -6.68
CA ALA A 32 7.49 10.10 -6.48
C ALA A 32 6.21 9.50 -7.07
N TRP A 33 6.35 8.44 -7.86
CA TRP A 33 5.27 7.82 -8.59
C TRP A 33 5.07 6.36 -8.19
N SER A 34 3.83 6.00 -7.91
CA SER A 34 3.44 4.60 -7.85
C SER A 34 3.50 3.98 -9.26
N THR A 35 3.73 2.68 -9.30
CA THR A 35 3.69 1.88 -10.54
C THR A 35 2.28 1.38 -10.86
N SER A 36 1.33 1.60 -9.96
CA SER A 36 -0.07 1.22 -10.15
C SER A 36 -1.01 2.07 -9.29
N HIS A 37 -2.30 1.81 -9.41
CA HIS A 37 -3.38 2.57 -8.78
C HIS A 37 -3.91 1.95 -7.49
N TRP A 38 -3.43 0.76 -7.07
CA TRP A 38 -3.91 0.04 -5.88
C TRP A 38 -2.85 -0.92 -5.31
N THR A 39 -3.12 -1.46 -4.13
CA THR A 39 -2.18 -2.13 -3.24
C THR A 39 -1.38 -3.27 -3.86
N VAL A 40 -2.03 -4.31 -4.41
CA VAL A 40 -1.32 -5.53 -4.82
C VAL A 40 -0.26 -5.29 -5.91
N PRO A 41 -0.57 -4.65 -7.06
CA PRO A 41 0.43 -4.40 -8.08
C PRO A 41 1.50 -3.37 -7.65
N ALA A 42 1.16 -2.41 -6.78
CA ALA A 42 2.13 -1.48 -6.21
C ALA A 42 3.13 -2.21 -5.31
N HIS A 43 2.64 -3.11 -4.43
CA HIS A 43 3.51 -3.95 -3.61
C HIS A 43 4.29 -5.00 -4.43
N ALA A 44 3.75 -5.47 -5.56
CA ALA A 44 4.55 -6.28 -6.48
C ALA A 44 5.82 -5.56 -6.91
N SER A 45 5.72 -4.25 -7.25
CA SER A 45 6.89 -3.45 -7.60
C SER A 45 7.81 -3.19 -6.40
N LEU A 46 7.26 -2.91 -5.21
CA LEU A 46 8.05 -2.75 -3.98
C LEU A 46 8.81 -4.03 -3.61
N PHE A 47 8.20 -5.20 -3.78
CA PHE A 47 8.79 -6.46 -3.33
C PHE A 47 9.67 -7.15 -4.37
N THR A 48 9.50 -6.84 -5.67
CA THR A 48 10.26 -7.49 -6.76
C THR A 48 11.23 -6.56 -7.49
N GLY A 49 11.09 -5.24 -7.39
CA GLY A 49 11.81 -4.27 -8.20
C GLY A 49 11.41 -4.30 -9.68
N ARG A 50 10.23 -4.87 -10.02
CA ARG A 50 9.70 -5.03 -11.39
C ARG A 50 8.29 -4.46 -11.49
N TYR A 51 7.84 -4.22 -12.71
CA TYR A 51 6.42 -3.91 -12.94
C TYR A 51 5.54 -5.10 -12.60
N ALA A 52 4.32 -4.82 -12.14
CA ALA A 52 3.34 -5.83 -11.76
C ALA A 52 3.05 -6.83 -12.88
N SER A 53 2.96 -6.36 -14.14
CA SER A 53 2.79 -7.22 -15.31
C SER A 53 3.99 -8.10 -15.60
N GLU A 54 5.22 -7.69 -15.27
CA GLU A 54 6.44 -8.49 -15.39
C GLU A 54 6.52 -9.54 -14.27
N ALA A 55 6.11 -9.20 -13.05
CA ALA A 55 6.03 -10.12 -11.93
C ALA A 55 4.84 -11.11 -12.05
N GLY A 56 3.80 -10.72 -12.81
CA GLY A 56 2.56 -11.47 -12.94
C GLY A 56 1.65 -11.36 -11.71
N ILE A 57 1.73 -10.25 -10.96
CA ILE A 57 1.00 -10.03 -9.71
C ILE A 57 0.12 -8.80 -9.87
N TYR A 58 -1.18 -8.98 -10.09
CA TYR A 58 -2.15 -7.91 -10.35
C TYR A 58 -3.59 -8.35 -10.02
N ALA A 59 -4.60 -7.56 -10.38
CA ALA A 59 -6.01 -7.75 -9.98
C ALA A 59 -6.62 -9.14 -10.23
N GLY A 60 -6.16 -9.86 -11.26
CA GLY A 60 -6.61 -11.23 -11.57
C GLY A 60 -5.71 -12.33 -10.99
N ALA A 61 -4.54 -11.97 -10.46
CA ALA A 61 -3.53 -12.87 -9.93
C ALA A 61 -2.83 -12.18 -8.76
N GLN A 62 -3.44 -12.22 -7.59
CA GLN A 62 -3.00 -11.44 -6.42
C GLN A 62 -1.94 -12.16 -5.59
N THR A 63 -1.73 -13.44 -5.86
CA THR A 63 -0.77 -14.26 -5.12
C THR A 63 0.67 -13.91 -5.51
N PHE A 64 1.53 -13.72 -4.53
CA PHE A 64 2.95 -13.43 -4.71
C PHE A 64 3.74 -14.71 -5.06
N ASP A 65 3.37 -15.35 -6.18
CA ASP A 65 3.91 -16.63 -6.65
C ASP A 65 5.00 -16.50 -7.71
N CYS A 66 5.45 -15.27 -7.98
CA CYS A 66 6.51 -15.03 -8.96
C CYS A 66 7.77 -15.86 -8.66
N PRO A 67 8.50 -16.31 -9.72
CA PRO A 67 9.70 -17.11 -9.55
C PRO A 67 10.89 -16.33 -9.00
N GLU A 68 10.87 -15.02 -9.11
CA GLU A 68 11.88 -14.14 -8.55
C GLU A 68 11.78 -14.08 -7.03
N PRO A 69 12.92 -14.00 -6.32
CA PRO A 69 12.88 -13.82 -4.87
C PRO A 69 12.32 -12.43 -4.52
N LEU A 70 11.45 -12.40 -3.53
CA LEU A 70 10.93 -11.16 -2.97
C LEU A 70 12.00 -10.43 -2.13
N LEU A 71 11.82 -9.13 -1.91
CA LEU A 71 12.71 -8.29 -1.12
C LEU A 71 13.07 -8.92 0.24
N ALA A 72 12.08 -9.43 0.97
CA ALA A 72 12.29 -10.06 2.26
C ALA A 72 13.07 -11.37 2.15
N GLU A 73 12.86 -12.18 1.10
CA GLU A 73 13.63 -13.41 0.86
C GLU A 73 15.12 -13.08 0.61
N ARG A 74 15.41 -12.04 -0.16
CA ARG A 74 16.79 -11.60 -0.42
C ARG A 74 17.50 -11.13 0.84
N LEU A 75 16.81 -10.38 1.68
CA LEU A 75 17.34 -9.92 2.96
C LEU A 75 17.52 -11.07 3.94
N GLN A 76 16.58 -12.03 4.00
CA GLN A 76 16.70 -13.24 4.81
C GLN A 76 17.90 -14.09 4.38
N ASP A 77 18.08 -14.29 3.07
CA ASP A 77 19.23 -15.02 2.51
C ASP A 77 20.57 -14.34 2.82
N ALA A 78 20.57 -13.02 2.97
CA ALA A 78 21.71 -12.24 3.41
C ALA A 78 21.96 -12.26 4.94
N GLY A 79 21.08 -12.90 5.70
CA GLY A 79 21.20 -13.09 7.15
C GLY A 79 20.50 -12.02 7.99
N TYR A 80 19.62 -11.19 7.37
CA TYR A 80 18.77 -10.27 8.11
C TYR A 80 17.67 -11.01 8.87
N THR A 81 17.34 -10.54 10.06
CA THR A 81 16.07 -10.88 10.71
C THR A 81 14.96 -10.08 10.05
N THR A 82 14.03 -10.75 9.41
CA THR A 82 12.97 -10.13 8.61
C THR A 82 11.64 -10.15 9.36
N ARG A 83 11.09 -8.96 9.58
CA ARG A 83 9.83 -8.78 10.32
C ARG A 83 8.84 -7.97 9.50
N ALA A 84 7.58 -8.34 9.58
CA ALA A 84 6.49 -7.58 8.98
C ALA A 84 5.34 -7.33 9.96
N PHE A 85 4.70 -6.19 9.78
CA PHE A 85 3.36 -5.90 10.25
C PHE A 85 2.50 -5.44 9.08
N SER A 86 1.36 -6.07 8.84
CA SER A 86 0.41 -5.61 7.83
C SER A 86 -0.99 -5.47 8.40
N ALA A 87 -1.62 -4.33 8.11
CA ALA A 87 -3.03 -4.11 8.34
C ALA A 87 -3.88 -4.43 7.11
N ASN A 88 -3.26 -4.57 5.93
CA ASN A 88 -3.94 -4.82 4.66
C ASN A 88 -4.17 -6.31 4.41
N PRO A 89 -5.43 -6.77 4.18
CA PRO A 89 -5.75 -8.17 3.87
C PRO A 89 -5.04 -8.72 2.64
N ASN A 90 -4.83 -7.88 1.62
CA ASN A 90 -4.18 -8.28 0.38
C ASN A 90 -2.67 -8.47 0.56
N ILE A 91 -2.06 -7.82 1.56
CA ILE A 91 -0.66 -8.02 1.92
C ILE A 91 -0.60 -8.91 3.16
N SER A 92 -0.83 -10.18 2.93
CA SER A 92 -0.96 -11.18 4.00
C SER A 92 -0.53 -12.57 3.53
N PRO A 93 -0.36 -13.54 4.45
CA PRO A 93 -0.06 -14.93 4.11
C PRO A 93 -1.10 -15.63 3.24
N VAL A 94 -2.31 -15.08 3.11
CA VAL A 94 -3.34 -15.64 2.21
C VAL A 94 -2.92 -15.54 0.74
N PHE A 95 -2.13 -14.52 0.41
CA PHE A 95 -1.62 -14.25 -0.93
C PHE A 95 -0.10 -14.45 -1.02
N ASP A 96 0.50 -15.23 -0.12
CA ASP A 96 1.94 -15.50 -0.05
C ASP A 96 2.81 -14.22 0.07
N ALA A 97 2.24 -13.10 0.54
CA ALA A 97 2.98 -11.86 0.75
C ALA A 97 3.93 -11.92 1.97
N ASP A 98 3.86 -12.98 2.76
CA ASP A 98 4.75 -13.25 3.89
C ASP A 98 6.04 -13.98 3.50
N ARG A 99 6.25 -14.32 2.23
CA ARG A 99 7.48 -14.96 1.74
C ARG A 99 8.72 -14.18 2.16
N GLY A 100 9.65 -14.87 2.82
CA GLY A 100 10.90 -14.31 3.30
C GLY A 100 10.82 -13.59 4.65
N PHE A 101 9.65 -13.43 5.27
CA PHE A 101 9.50 -12.88 6.61
C PHE A 101 9.55 -13.98 7.66
N GLU A 102 10.48 -13.88 8.61
CA GLU A 102 10.56 -14.80 9.77
C GLU A 102 9.42 -14.55 10.76
N GLN A 103 8.96 -13.32 10.85
CA GLN A 103 7.85 -12.91 11.70
C GLN A 103 6.90 -12.02 10.90
N PHE A 104 5.64 -12.44 10.84
CA PHE A 104 4.59 -11.70 10.16
C PHE A 104 3.42 -11.47 11.12
N GLU A 105 3.29 -10.24 11.61
CA GLU A 105 2.20 -9.82 12.49
C GLU A 105 1.09 -9.17 11.67
N LYS A 106 -0.16 -9.46 12.05
CA LYS A 106 -1.35 -8.95 11.37
C LYS A 106 -2.16 -8.05 12.30
N SER A 107 -2.87 -7.08 11.73
CA SER A 107 -3.85 -6.31 12.50
C SER A 107 -4.97 -7.22 13.02
N TRP A 108 -5.77 -6.71 13.95
CA TRP A 108 -6.91 -7.45 14.50
C TRP A 108 -7.94 -7.85 13.44
N ARG A 109 -8.06 -7.10 12.35
CA ARG A 109 -8.94 -7.40 11.20
C ARG A 109 -8.53 -8.71 10.49
N LEU A 110 -7.25 -9.04 10.50
CA LEU A 110 -6.68 -10.21 9.83
C LEU A 110 -6.43 -11.41 10.76
N LYS A 111 -6.59 -11.25 12.07
CA LYS A 111 -6.27 -12.32 13.05
C LYS A 111 -7.20 -13.53 13.01
N HIS A 112 -8.25 -13.50 12.20
CA HIS A 112 -9.22 -14.60 12.11
C HIS A 112 -8.82 -15.70 11.11
N HIS A 113 -7.84 -15.46 10.21
CA HIS A 113 -7.38 -16.44 9.24
C HIS A 113 -6.01 -17.00 9.62
N GLY A 114 -5.95 -18.32 9.81
CA GLY A 114 -4.72 -19.06 10.13
C GLY A 114 -4.34 -19.12 11.61
N ASP A 115 -4.95 -18.33 12.48
CA ASP A 115 -4.82 -18.51 13.93
C ASP A 115 -5.99 -19.39 14.39
N ASP A 116 -5.73 -20.47 15.16
CA ASP A 116 -6.74 -21.35 15.78
C ASP A 116 -7.61 -20.56 16.79
N LEU A 117 -8.13 -19.39 16.40
CA LEU A 117 -9.02 -18.56 17.21
C LEU A 117 -10.48 -18.87 16.87
N PHE A 118 -11.35 -18.69 17.86
CA PHE A 118 -12.78 -18.87 17.69
C PHE A 118 -13.35 -17.72 16.85
N ASP A 119 -14.09 -18.06 15.81
CA ASP A 119 -14.81 -17.10 14.96
C ASP A 119 -15.96 -16.45 15.73
N TRP A 120 -15.67 -15.29 16.32
CA TRP A 120 -16.66 -14.52 17.09
C TRP A 120 -17.66 -13.81 16.19
N ASP A 121 -17.26 -13.36 15.01
CA ASP A 121 -18.10 -12.57 14.12
C ASP A 121 -19.14 -13.48 13.45
N GLY A 122 -18.73 -14.60 12.91
CA GLY A 122 -19.66 -15.64 12.43
C GLY A 122 -20.60 -16.15 13.52
N PHE A 123 -20.09 -16.33 14.75
CA PHE A 123 -20.92 -16.72 15.90
C PHE A 123 -21.94 -15.62 16.26
N ILE A 124 -21.55 -14.36 16.30
CA ILE A 124 -22.43 -13.21 16.60
C ILE A 124 -23.49 -13.06 15.51
N ALA A 125 -23.10 -13.18 14.23
CA ALA A 125 -24.04 -13.13 13.10
C ALA A 125 -25.09 -14.23 13.19
N GLN A 126 -24.69 -15.49 13.43
CA GLN A 126 -25.58 -16.63 13.55
C GLN A 126 -26.49 -16.59 14.81
N THR A 127 -26.07 -15.89 15.87
CA THR A 127 -26.80 -15.84 17.14
C THR A 127 -27.41 -14.49 17.46
N ARG A 128 -27.48 -13.58 16.45
CA ARG A 128 -27.95 -12.20 16.61
C ARG A 128 -29.32 -12.10 17.25
N ASP A 129 -30.24 -13.02 16.92
CA ASP A 129 -31.60 -13.11 17.44
C ASP A 129 -31.74 -14.02 18.66
N SER A 130 -30.65 -14.57 19.18
CA SER A 130 -30.63 -15.46 20.34
C SER A 130 -30.57 -14.67 21.65
N GLY A 131 -31.21 -15.17 22.70
CA GLY A 131 -31.19 -14.58 24.03
C GLY A 131 -29.86 -14.70 24.77
N PRO A 132 -29.83 -14.44 26.11
CA PRO A 132 -28.59 -14.54 26.92
C PRO A 132 -27.89 -15.88 26.89
N GLU A 133 -28.57 -16.94 26.52
CA GLU A 133 -28.02 -18.30 26.35
C GLU A 133 -26.91 -18.38 25.30
N ARG A 134 -26.84 -17.45 24.33
CA ARG A 134 -25.76 -17.37 23.36
C ARG A 134 -24.38 -17.28 24.01
N TYR A 135 -24.25 -16.61 25.17
CA TYR A 135 -22.97 -16.49 25.86
C TYR A 135 -22.47 -17.82 26.45
N ALA A 136 -23.41 -18.62 26.96
CA ALA A 136 -23.09 -19.97 27.45
C ALA A 136 -22.72 -20.91 26.29
N ARG A 137 -23.39 -20.75 25.13
CA ARG A 137 -23.07 -21.47 23.90
C ARG A 137 -21.68 -21.07 23.38
N ALA A 138 -21.38 -19.78 23.29
CA ALA A 138 -20.06 -19.29 22.88
C ALA A 138 -18.95 -19.83 23.76
N LEU A 139 -19.11 -19.74 25.09
CA LEU A 139 -18.12 -20.27 26.03
C LEU A 139 -17.89 -21.78 25.84
N LYS A 140 -18.97 -22.53 25.60
CA LYS A 140 -18.88 -23.97 25.32
C LYS A 140 -18.12 -24.24 24.02
N GLU A 141 -18.42 -23.54 22.95
CA GLU A 141 -17.79 -23.74 21.65
C GLU A 141 -16.31 -23.33 21.69
N VAL A 142 -15.96 -22.22 22.36
CA VAL A 142 -14.55 -21.81 22.57
C VAL A 142 -13.76 -22.81 23.41
N VAL A 143 -14.36 -23.40 24.44
CA VAL A 143 -13.64 -24.32 25.36
C VAL A 143 -13.56 -25.74 24.82
N LEU A 144 -14.55 -26.20 24.06
CA LEU A 144 -14.66 -27.57 23.56
C LEU A 144 -14.30 -27.69 22.05
N GLY A 145 -14.15 -26.58 21.34
CA GLY A 145 -13.71 -26.55 19.95
C GLY A 145 -12.18 -26.60 19.83
N ASP A 146 -11.70 -26.65 18.59
CA ASP A 146 -10.27 -26.77 18.27
C ASP A 146 -9.52 -25.43 18.40
N SER A 147 -10.22 -24.33 18.73
CA SER A 147 -9.64 -23.00 18.86
C SER A 147 -8.81 -22.83 20.15
N ARG A 148 -7.80 -21.95 20.09
CA ARG A 148 -6.98 -21.58 21.27
C ARG A 148 -7.83 -20.84 22.29
N THR A 149 -8.25 -21.53 23.35
CA THR A 149 -9.28 -21.09 24.32
C THR A 149 -8.98 -19.74 24.96
N LEU A 150 -7.77 -19.50 25.48
CA LEU A 150 -7.47 -18.28 26.24
C LEU A 150 -7.36 -17.03 25.34
N PRO A 151 -6.68 -17.09 24.19
CA PRO A 151 -6.69 -16.01 23.20
C PRO A 151 -8.10 -15.72 22.67
N SER A 152 -8.89 -16.75 22.32
CA SER A 152 -10.27 -16.61 21.84
C SER A 152 -11.18 -15.92 22.86
N LEU A 153 -11.06 -16.27 24.14
CA LEU A 153 -11.82 -15.61 25.21
C LEU A 153 -11.40 -14.17 25.43
N LYS A 154 -10.09 -13.85 25.33
CA LYS A 154 -9.61 -12.45 25.40
C LYS A 154 -10.15 -11.65 24.24
N HIS A 155 -10.16 -12.21 23.04
CA HIS A 155 -10.70 -11.57 21.84
C HIS A 155 -12.21 -11.29 21.98
N GLY A 156 -13.02 -12.30 22.30
CA GLY A 156 -14.45 -12.11 22.52
C GLY A 156 -14.80 -11.13 23.66
N ALA A 157 -13.94 -11.05 24.69
CA ALA A 157 -14.08 -10.05 25.75
C ALA A 157 -13.80 -8.62 25.22
N LYS A 158 -12.79 -8.44 24.36
CA LYS A 158 -12.49 -7.15 23.70
C LYS A 158 -13.67 -6.74 22.81
N LEU A 159 -14.20 -7.63 21.96
CA LEU A 159 -15.36 -7.36 21.10
C LEU A 159 -16.58 -6.96 21.92
N LYS A 160 -16.87 -7.67 23.01
CA LYS A 160 -18.02 -7.34 23.86
C LYS A 160 -17.85 -6.03 24.63
N LEU A 161 -16.63 -5.68 25.05
CA LEU A 161 -16.33 -4.40 25.69
C LEU A 161 -16.49 -3.24 24.69
N ARG A 162 -16.16 -3.46 23.41
CA ARG A 162 -16.36 -2.51 22.32
C ARG A 162 -17.81 -2.06 22.20
N ASP A 163 -18.77 -2.98 22.32
CA ASP A 163 -20.20 -2.71 22.21
C ASP A 163 -20.80 -2.05 23.46
N THR A 164 -20.03 -1.90 24.53
CA THR A 164 -20.52 -1.25 25.76
C THR A 164 -20.14 0.24 25.79
N ARG A 165 -21.01 1.06 26.42
CA ARG A 165 -20.75 2.49 26.64
C ARG A 165 -19.43 2.79 27.37
N PHE A 166 -18.84 1.80 28.04
CA PHE A 166 -17.51 1.85 28.67
C PHE A 166 -16.39 1.50 27.70
N GLY A 167 -16.61 0.59 26.75
CA GLY A 167 -15.59 0.16 25.76
C GLY A 167 -15.30 1.22 24.71
N ARG A 168 -16.26 2.09 24.40
CA ARG A 168 -16.05 3.25 23.52
C ARG A 168 -15.05 4.28 24.07
N HIS A 169 -14.67 4.18 25.33
CA HIS A 169 -13.72 5.08 25.98
C HIS A 169 -12.39 4.42 26.39
N THR A 170 -12.21 3.11 26.21
CA THR A 170 -11.05 2.39 26.75
C THR A 170 -10.28 1.52 25.75
N ALA A 171 -10.80 1.27 24.57
CA ALA A 171 -10.08 0.58 23.50
C ALA A 171 -9.99 1.54 22.31
N VAL A 172 -8.79 1.99 21.98
CA VAL A 172 -8.53 2.59 20.69
C VAL A 172 -8.79 1.48 19.66
N VAL A 173 -9.79 1.65 18.84
CA VAL A 173 -10.07 0.76 17.70
C VAL A 173 -9.65 1.54 16.48
N ASP A 174 -8.48 1.22 15.95
CA ASP A 174 -7.95 1.74 14.71
C ASP A 174 -7.71 0.59 13.73
N ASP A 175 -7.24 0.88 12.55
CA ASP A 175 -6.99 -0.12 11.51
C ASP A 175 -5.72 -0.95 11.74
N GLY A 176 -4.93 -0.60 12.74
CA GLY A 176 -3.77 -1.37 13.16
C GLY A 176 -2.59 -0.56 13.65
N ALA A 177 -2.58 0.79 13.50
CA ALA A 177 -1.45 1.62 13.89
C ALA A 177 -1.11 1.53 15.38
N SER A 178 -2.09 1.31 16.26
CA SER A 178 -1.82 1.05 17.69
C SER A 178 -1.08 -0.28 17.90
N THR A 179 -1.39 -1.32 17.14
CA THR A 179 -0.67 -2.60 17.18
C THR A 179 0.74 -2.45 16.62
N ALA A 180 0.91 -1.72 15.50
CA ALA A 180 2.21 -1.41 14.92
C ALA A 180 3.10 -0.64 15.92
N LEU A 181 2.53 0.32 16.64
CA LEU A 181 3.23 1.08 17.67
C LEU A 181 3.64 0.20 18.88
N GLU A 182 2.79 -0.72 19.32
CA GLU A 182 3.13 -1.69 20.35
C GLU A 182 4.30 -2.56 19.89
N LEU A 183 4.26 -3.09 18.65
CA LEU A 183 5.35 -3.85 18.05
C LEU A 183 6.65 -3.05 18.01
N ALA A 184 6.61 -1.81 17.52
CA ALA A 184 7.79 -0.93 17.44
C ALA A 184 8.43 -0.66 18.83
N ARG A 185 7.64 -0.64 19.90
CA ARG A 185 8.11 -0.38 21.26
C ARG A 185 8.54 -1.61 22.04
N GLU A 186 7.90 -2.73 21.81
CA GLU A 186 8.09 -3.94 22.61
C GLU A 186 9.11 -4.90 21.99
N THR A 187 9.40 -4.75 20.68
CA THR A 187 10.40 -5.56 20.00
C THR A 187 11.81 -5.10 20.39
N ALA A 188 12.62 -6.04 20.86
CA ALA A 188 14.04 -5.81 21.03
C ALA A 188 14.75 -6.06 19.69
N PHE A 189 14.91 -5.01 18.90
CA PHE A 189 15.61 -5.08 17.63
C PHE A 189 17.11 -5.32 17.86
N GLY A 190 17.69 -6.21 17.03
CA GLY A 190 19.11 -6.53 17.01
C GLY A 190 19.86 -5.76 15.94
N ASP A 191 20.99 -6.36 15.52
CA ASP A 191 21.71 -5.93 14.34
C ASP A 191 21.13 -6.69 13.11
N ASP A 192 21.24 -6.10 11.92
CA ASP A 192 20.79 -6.71 10.67
C ASP A 192 19.28 -7.01 10.65
N GLU A 193 18.48 -6.02 11.00
CA GLU A 193 17.02 -6.10 11.01
C GLU A 193 16.42 -5.44 9.75
N PHE A 194 15.46 -6.11 9.16
CA PHE A 194 14.54 -5.54 8.18
C PHE A 194 13.12 -5.55 8.75
N LEU A 195 12.51 -4.39 8.81
CA LEU A 195 11.13 -4.22 9.26
C LEU A 195 10.27 -3.64 8.13
N PHE A 196 9.25 -4.37 7.73
CA PHE A 196 8.18 -3.88 6.86
C PHE A 196 6.94 -3.57 7.68
N MET A 197 6.32 -2.41 7.45
CA MET A 197 5.01 -2.07 8.02
C MET A 197 4.07 -1.54 6.94
N ASN A 198 2.83 -2.03 6.89
CA ASN A 198 1.75 -1.46 6.11
C ASN A 198 0.64 -0.98 7.05
N LEU A 199 0.33 0.33 7.00
CA LEU A 199 -0.67 1.01 7.82
C LEU A 199 -1.83 1.47 6.94
N MET A 200 -3.07 1.29 7.41
CA MET A 200 -4.29 1.48 6.61
C MET A 200 -5.20 2.61 7.10
N GLU A 201 -4.74 3.46 7.99
CA GLU A 201 -5.60 4.46 8.61
C GLU A 201 -6.13 5.53 7.64
N ALA A 202 -5.45 5.75 6.48
CA ALA A 202 -5.95 6.62 5.42
C ALA A 202 -6.89 5.90 4.43
N HIS A 203 -7.00 4.58 4.50
CA HIS A 203 -7.87 3.77 3.63
C HIS A 203 -9.33 3.85 4.10
N SER A 204 -10.28 3.80 3.15
CA SER A 204 -11.71 3.71 3.49
C SER A 204 -11.98 2.51 4.44
N PRO A 205 -12.93 2.63 5.35
CA PRO A 205 -14.07 3.57 5.45
C PRO A 205 -13.80 4.89 6.18
N TYR A 206 -12.58 5.35 6.37
CA TYR A 206 -12.19 6.60 7.05
C TYR A 206 -12.79 6.73 8.45
N ASP A 207 -12.47 5.76 9.31
CA ASP A 207 -13.05 5.59 10.64
C ASP A 207 -12.00 5.70 11.76
N PRO A 208 -11.32 6.87 11.91
CA PRO A 208 -10.35 7.06 12.98
C PRO A 208 -11.02 7.01 14.35
N PRO A 209 -10.27 6.91 15.46
CA PRO A 209 -10.83 6.96 16.80
C PRO A 209 -11.71 8.21 17.03
N PRO A 210 -12.76 8.10 17.87
CA PRO A 210 -13.79 9.15 18.01
C PRO A 210 -13.27 10.55 18.36
N GLU A 211 -12.13 10.66 19.03
CA GLU A 211 -11.50 11.94 19.36
C GLU A 211 -10.88 12.66 18.15
N TRP A 212 -10.66 11.94 17.06
CA TRP A 212 -10.12 12.46 15.80
C TRP A 212 -11.22 12.76 14.78
N LYS A 213 -12.41 12.19 14.95
CA LYS A 213 -13.53 12.36 14.05
C LYS A 213 -14.22 13.71 14.21
N THR A 214 -14.41 14.42 13.10
CA THR A 214 -15.27 15.61 13.02
C THR A 214 -16.59 15.32 12.30
N VAL A 215 -16.65 14.23 11.53
CA VAL A 215 -17.82 13.80 10.75
C VAL A 215 -17.91 12.27 10.77
N ASP A 216 -19.11 11.74 10.64
CA ASP A 216 -19.35 10.31 10.40
C ASP A 216 -19.85 10.13 8.95
N VAL A 217 -19.20 9.23 8.21
CA VAL A 217 -19.59 8.85 6.84
C VAL A 217 -19.80 7.35 6.75
N ASP A 218 -20.63 6.92 5.80
CA ASP A 218 -20.89 5.53 5.47
C ASP A 218 -20.52 5.31 3.98
N ILE A 219 -19.22 5.15 3.71
CA ILE A 219 -18.74 4.89 2.37
C ILE A 219 -18.91 3.41 2.07
N GLU A 220 -19.79 3.12 1.13
CA GLU A 220 -19.89 1.79 0.56
C GLU A 220 -18.98 1.71 -0.66
N GLY A 221 -17.76 1.15 -0.46
CA GLY A 221 -16.63 1.19 -1.38
C GLY A 221 -16.97 1.01 -2.84
N LEU A 222 -17.66 -0.08 -3.19
CA LEU A 222 -18.01 -0.35 -4.58
C LEU A 222 -18.98 0.68 -5.18
N ALA A 223 -19.95 1.19 -4.41
CA ALA A 223 -20.90 2.20 -4.88
C ALA A 223 -20.24 3.57 -5.02
N ALA A 224 -19.38 3.93 -4.08
CA ALA A 224 -18.60 5.16 -4.12
C ALA A 224 -17.64 5.18 -5.32
N SER A 225 -16.89 4.11 -5.53
CA SER A 225 -15.98 3.97 -6.68
C SER A 225 -16.66 4.08 -8.05
N LEU A 226 -17.97 3.90 -8.11
CA LEU A 226 -18.78 4.08 -9.32
C LEU A 226 -19.38 5.50 -9.46
N GLY A 227 -19.02 6.43 -8.55
CA GLY A 227 -19.42 7.83 -8.61
C GLY A 227 -20.77 8.13 -7.95
N GLU A 228 -21.27 7.25 -7.10
CA GLU A 228 -22.55 7.40 -6.39
C GLU A 228 -22.40 7.26 -4.85
N PRO A 229 -21.58 8.11 -4.19
CA PRO A 229 -21.48 8.08 -2.73
C PRO A 229 -22.82 8.48 -2.11
N LYS A 230 -23.15 7.92 -0.96
CA LYS A 230 -24.39 8.24 -0.21
C LYS A 230 -24.27 9.56 0.56
N ASP A 231 -23.05 9.85 1.02
CA ASP A 231 -22.76 11.01 1.84
C ASP A 231 -22.36 12.22 1.00
N ASP A 232 -22.39 13.40 1.61
CA ASP A 232 -21.94 14.63 0.96
C ASP A 232 -20.44 14.54 0.65
N PRO A 233 -20.00 14.82 -0.58
CA PRO A 233 -18.59 14.84 -0.97
C PRO A 233 -17.69 15.59 0.02
N ALA A 234 -18.11 16.74 0.51
CA ALA A 234 -17.35 17.52 1.48
C ALA A 234 -17.24 16.85 2.87
N ASP A 235 -18.16 15.96 3.23
CA ASP A 235 -18.09 15.17 4.44
C ASP A 235 -17.12 13.99 4.26
N ILE A 236 -17.06 13.39 3.07
CA ILE A 236 -16.12 12.32 2.74
C ILE A 236 -14.68 12.86 2.74
N GLU A 237 -14.41 13.99 2.06
CA GLU A 237 -13.11 14.66 2.09
C GLU A 237 -12.67 14.96 3.54
N ARG A 238 -13.59 15.41 4.38
CA ARG A 238 -13.32 15.72 5.78
C ARG A 238 -13.04 14.47 6.62
N ALA A 239 -13.74 13.36 6.35
CA ALA A 239 -13.48 12.09 7.01
C ALA A 239 -12.10 11.51 6.62
N TYR A 240 -11.70 11.66 5.35
CA TYR A 240 -10.35 11.33 4.88
C TYR A 240 -9.30 12.18 5.63
N ASP A 241 -9.49 13.50 5.71
CA ASP A 241 -8.58 14.39 6.45
C ASP A 241 -8.46 14.00 7.93
N ASP A 242 -9.58 13.71 8.60
CA ASP A 242 -9.59 13.22 9.98
C ASP A 242 -8.75 11.94 10.14
N SER A 243 -8.84 11.01 9.19
CA SER A 243 -8.09 9.76 9.15
C SER A 243 -6.60 9.99 8.90
N VAL A 244 -6.24 10.88 7.97
CA VAL A 244 -4.84 11.23 7.69
C VAL A 244 -4.18 11.94 8.90
N ARG A 245 -4.89 12.81 9.59
CA ARG A 245 -4.38 13.45 10.82
C ARG A 245 -4.10 12.42 11.92
N TYR A 246 -4.97 11.42 12.05
CA TYR A 246 -4.73 10.31 12.98
C TYR A 246 -3.54 9.46 12.55
N LEU A 247 -3.45 9.10 11.27
CA LEU A 247 -2.31 8.37 10.70
C LEU A 247 -1.00 9.10 10.97
N SER A 248 -0.95 10.41 10.68
CA SER A 248 0.23 11.25 10.93
C SER A 248 0.66 11.20 12.41
N HIS A 249 -0.29 11.37 13.34
CA HIS A 249 -0.01 11.27 14.77
C HIS A 249 0.53 9.89 15.17
N MET A 250 -0.03 8.82 14.63
CA MET A 250 0.43 7.46 14.96
C MET A 250 1.79 7.16 14.33
N HIS A 251 2.01 7.60 13.09
CA HIS A 251 3.29 7.44 12.41
C HIS A 251 4.42 8.21 13.11
N GLU A 252 4.17 9.42 13.62
CA GLU A 252 5.15 10.15 14.43
C GLU A 252 5.62 9.34 15.64
N ARG A 253 4.71 8.66 16.31
CA ARG A 253 5.02 7.83 17.49
C ARG A 253 5.74 6.54 17.11
N ILE A 254 5.39 5.93 15.98
CA ILE A 254 6.07 4.75 15.43
C ILE A 254 7.49 5.14 15.02
N PHE A 255 7.65 6.21 14.24
CA PHE A 255 8.95 6.73 13.84
C PHE A 255 9.85 7.02 15.05
N ALA A 256 9.31 7.71 16.07
CA ALA A 256 10.06 8.00 17.31
C ALA A 256 10.48 6.72 18.06
N ALA A 257 9.73 5.62 17.94
CA ALA A 257 10.09 4.34 18.56
C ALA A 257 11.15 3.58 17.74
N LEU A 258 11.22 3.80 16.43
CA LEU A 258 12.12 3.06 15.54
C LEU A 258 13.47 3.75 15.30
N ARG A 259 13.51 5.08 15.25
CA ARG A 259 14.68 5.84 14.81
C ARG A 259 15.96 5.63 15.61
N ASP A 260 15.89 5.11 16.84
CA ASP A 260 17.05 4.78 17.65
C ASP A 260 17.61 3.38 17.36
N SER A 261 16.85 2.55 16.63
CA SER A 261 17.19 1.16 16.27
C SER A 261 17.39 0.96 14.77
N PHE A 262 16.91 1.88 13.93
CA PHE A 262 16.97 1.79 12.47
C PHE A 262 17.74 2.98 11.90
N ASP A 263 18.77 2.67 11.12
CA ASP A 263 19.64 3.66 10.48
C ASP A 263 19.00 4.25 9.22
N LEU A 264 18.17 3.45 8.53
CA LEU A 264 17.44 3.83 7.33
C LEU A 264 15.95 3.56 7.54
N ILE A 265 15.13 4.62 7.48
CA ILE A 265 13.67 4.51 7.55
C ILE A 265 13.08 5.14 6.29
N ILE A 266 12.38 4.34 5.50
CA ILE A 266 11.70 4.78 4.28
C ILE A 266 10.21 4.82 4.57
N THR A 267 9.60 5.98 4.37
CA THR A 267 8.14 6.18 4.45
C THR A 267 7.63 6.47 3.04
N VAL A 268 6.68 5.67 2.57
CA VAL A 268 6.11 5.77 1.22
C VAL A 268 4.62 5.43 1.25
N SER A 269 3.83 5.97 0.33
CA SER A 269 2.53 5.40 0.01
C SER A 269 2.62 4.49 -1.21
N ASP A 270 1.85 3.43 -1.24
CA ASP A 270 1.76 2.52 -2.38
C ASP A 270 0.92 3.10 -3.53
N HIS A 271 -0.15 3.84 -3.21
CA HIS A 271 -0.97 4.63 -4.13
C HIS A 271 -1.74 5.69 -3.36
N GLY A 272 -2.43 6.56 -4.06
CA GLY A 272 -3.32 7.57 -3.48
C GLY A 272 -4.79 7.16 -3.48
N GLU A 273 -5.68 8.14 -3.41
CA GLU A 273 -7.12 8.01 -3.26
C GLU A 273 -7.86 9.07 -4.06
N LEU A 274 -8.99 8.73 -4.72
CA LEU A 274 -9.89 9.70 -5.31
C LEU A 274 -10.94 10.15 -4.28
N LEU A 275 -11.14 11.45 -4.20
CA LEU A 275 -12.12 12.08 -3.31
C LEU A 275 -13.18 12.87 -4.11
N GLY A 276 -13.57 12.35 -5.27
CA GLY A 276 -14.57 12.94 -6.19
C GLY A 276 -13.97 13.48 -7.49
N GLU A 277 -12.64 13.54 -7.60
CA GLU A 277 -11.98 13.93 -8.85
C GLU A 277 -12.34 12.93 -9.95
N HIS A 278 -12.41 13.41 -11.19
CA HIS A 278 -12.77 12.63 -12.38
C HIS A 278 -14.14 11.93 -12.27
N GLY A 279 -14.97 12.32 -11.30
CA GLY A 279 -16.26 11.67 -11.00
C GLY A 279 -16.12 10.30 -10.34
N GLY A 280 -14.95 10.00 -9.76
CA GLY A 280 -14.61 8.75 -9.06
C GLY A 280 -14.31 8.96 -7.59
N TRP A 281 -14.40 7.89 -6.82
CA TRP A 281 -14.07 7.81 -5.40
C TRP A 281 -13.25 6.56 -5.16
N GLU A 282 -12.42 6.59 -4.12
CA GLU A 282 -11.50 5.49 -3.81
C GLU A 282 -10.51 5.21 -4.97
N HIS A 283 -10.03 3.98 -5.11
CA HIS A 283 -8.94 3.64 -6.04
C HIS A 283 -9.24 2.42 -6.90
N LEU A 284 -10.52 2.03 -7.02
CA LEU A 284 -10.90 0.78 -7.68
C LEU A 284 -10.61 0.78 -9.19
N SER A 285 -10.64 1.93 -9.87
CA SER A 285 -10.68 1.95 -11.33
C SER A 285 -10.03 3.17 -11.95
N GLY A 286 -9.16 2.93 -12.92
CA GLY A 286 -8.45 3.95 -13.68
C GLY A 286 -7.10 4.31 -13.07
N ILE A 287 -6.33 5.12 -13.80
CA ILE A 287 -5.07 5.71 -13.35
C ILE A 287 -5.17 7.22 -13.47
N TYR A 288 -4.94 7.90 -12.37
CA TYR A 288 -5.05 9.36 -12.27
C TYR A 288 -3.88 9.91 -11.46
N PRO A 289 -3.51 11.18 -11.62
CA PRO A 289 -2.42 11.77 -10.84
C PRO A 289 -2.60 11.61 -9.33
N GLU A 290 -3.84 11.73 -8.83
CA GLU A 290 -4.21 11.61 -7.43
C GLU A 290 -4.01 10.20 -6.88
N LEU A 291 -4.01 9.17 -7.76
CA LEU A 291 -3.73 7.78 -7.41
C LEU A 291 -2.24 7.43 -7.56
N ALA A 292 -1.58 8.02 -8.56
CA ALA A 292 -0.25 7.60 -8.97
C ALA A 292 0.87 8.43 -8.34
N ARG A 293 0.66 9.73 -8.06
CA ARG A 293 1.64 10.56 -7.36
C ARG A 293 1.55 10.31 -5.86
N VAL A 294 2.62 9.77 -5.29
CA VAL A 294 2.64 9.31 -3.90
C VAL A 294 3.70 10.05 -3.07
N PRO A 295 3.52 10.19 -1.74
CA PRO A 295 4.58 10.66 -0.88
C PRO A 295 5.70 9.63 -0.78
N LEU A 296 6.95 10.12 -0.72
CA LEU A 296 8.14 9.34 -0.41
C LEU A 296 9.11 10.20 0.41
N SER A 297 9.50 9.70 1.57
CA SER A 297 10.48 10.32 2.45
C SER A 297 11.51 9.29 2.92
N ILE A 298 12.78 9.66 2.91
CA ILE A 298 13.89 8.82 3.36
C ILE A 298 14.61 9.51 4.53
N TYR A 299 14.55 8.90 5.70
CA TYR A 299 15.40 9.21 6.85
C TYR A 299 16.61 8.29 6.82
N ASP A 300 17.80 8.86 6.60
CA ASP A 300 19.07 8.13 6.52
C ASP A 300 20.04 8.69 7.58
N ALA A 301 20.18 7.96 8.67
CA ALA A 301 21.01 8.33 9.81
C ALA A 301 22.38 7.64 9.80
N ARG A 302 22.78 6.94 8.73
CA ARG A 302 24.07 6.22 8.62
C ARG A 302 25.27 7.14 8.79
N ASP A 303 25.17 8.38 8.34
CA ASP A 303 26.22 9.40 8.49
C ASP A 303 25.98 10.37 9.67
N GLY A 304 24.97 10.08 10.49
CA GLY A 304 24.60 10.85 11.68
C GLY A 304 23.13 11.27 11.68
N PRO A 305 22.65 11.87 12.77
CA PRO A 305 21.25 12.24 12.91
C PRO A 305 20.80 13.24 11.84
N VAL A 306 19.64 12.97 11.24
CA VAL A 306 19.00 13.88 10.28
C VAL A 306 18.06 14.81 11.03
N GLU A 307 18.28 16.12 10.89
CA GLU A 307 17.41 17.15 11.45
C GLU A 307 16.76 17.94 10.29
N GLY A 308 15.42 18.02 10.33
CA GLY A 308 14.64 18.75 9.34
C GLY A 308 14.36 18.01 8.04
N ILE A 309 13.78 18.73 7.09
CA ILE A 309 13.31 18.22 5.81
C ILE A 309 14.16 18.83 4.71
N THR A 310 14.59 18.00 3.76
CA THR A 310 15.15 18.44 2.48
C THR A 310 14.25 17.94 1.35
N THR A 311 14.09 18.75 0.31
CA THR A 311 13.28 18.38 -0.86
C THR A 311 14.18 18.01 -2.02
N ASP A 312 13.78 16.97 -2.76
CA ASP A 312 14.44 16.48 -3.95
C ASP A 312 13.42 16.49 -5.11
N ASP A 313 13.73 17.16 -6.19
CA ASP A 313 12.87 17.34 -7.36
C ASP A 313 13.02 16.26 -8.42
N ARG A 314 13.84 15.24 -8.16
CA ARG A 314 14.00 14.12 -9.09
C ARG A 314 12.78 13.24 -9.12
N SER A 315 12.48 12.74 -10.33
CA SER A 315 11.44 11.73 -10.54
C SER A 315 11.92 10.37 -10.08
N VAL A 316 11.14 9.73 -9.20
CA VAL A 316 11.44 8.44 -8.59
C VAL A 316 10.18 7.57 -8.53
N ASN A 317 10.33 6.27 -8.25
CA ASN A 317 9.20 5.36 -8.18
C ASN A 317 9.39 4.24 -7.14
N LEU A 318 8.38 3.37 -7.02
CA LEU A 318 8.37 2.30 -6.03
C LEU A 318 9.50 1.26 -6.22
N MET A 319 9.97 1.06 -7.45
CA MET A 319 11.11 0.14 -7.70
C MET A 319 12.42 0.76 -7.20
N ASP A 320 12.55 2.09 -7.22
CA ASP A 320 13.68 2.79 -6.61
C ASP A 320 13.71 2.54 -5.08
N VAL A 321 12.54 2.42 -4.43
CA VAL A 321 12.44 2.05 -3.00
C VAL A 321 12.99 0.64 -2.77
N HIS A 322 12.64 -0.33 -3.62
CA HIS A 322 13.18 -1.69 -3.57
C HIS A 322 14.72 -1.68 -3.58
N GLU A 323 15.33 -1.02 -4.57
CA GLU A 323 16.78 -0.92 -4.69
C GLU A 323 17.42 -0.18 -3.52
N THR A 324 16.76 0.86 -3.02
CA THR A 324 17.23 1.62 -1.86
C THR A 324 17.31 0.76 -0.59
N VAL A 325 16.31 -0.11 -0.38
CA VAL A 325 16.33 -1.06 0.74
C VAL A 325 17.49 -2.04 0.61
N LEU A 326 17.69 -2.62 -0.57
CA LEU A 326 18.81 -3.55 -0.83
C LEU A 326 20.16 -2.87 -0.63
N ALA A 327 20.35 -1.70 -1.22
CA ALA A 327 21.59 -0.93 -1.07
C ALA A 327 21.84 -0.51 0.39
N GLY A 328 20.79 -0.09 1.11
CA GLY A 328 20.84 0.18 2.54
C GLY A 328 21.31 -1.02 3.36
N ALA A 329 20.92 -2.21 2.97
CA ALA A 329 21.38 -3.47 3.54
C ALA A 329 22.79 -3.89 3.06
N GLY A 330 23.40 -3.15 2.16
CA GLY A 330 24.71 -3.47 1.57
C GLY A 330 24.66 -4.60 0.55
N LEU A 331 23.49 -4.84 -0.04
CA LEU A 331 23.30 -5.86 -1.07
C LEU A 331 23.29 -5.22 -2.45
N GLU A 332 23.93 -5.90 -3.40
CA GLU A 332 23.83 -5.56 -4.82
C GLU A 332 22.63 -6.31 -5.42
N SER A 333 21.92 -5.66 -6.35
CA SER A 333 20.91 -6.35 -7.10
C SER A 333 21.53 -7.24 -8.17
N ASP A 334 21.35 -8.56 -8.04
CA ASP A 334 21.72 -9.53 -9.09
C ASP A 334 20.64 -9.64 -10.17
N LEU A 335 19.48 -9.01 -9.95
CA LEU A 335 18.33 -9.06 -10.84
C LEU A 335 18.31 -7.84 -11.76
N ALA A 336 17.76 -8.00 -12.94
CA ALA A 336 17.46 -6.88 -13.83
C ALA A 336 16.26 -6.08 -13.27
N THR A 337 16.48 -5.38 -12.14
CA THR A 337 15.49 -4.45 -11.62
C THR A 337 15.54 -3.15 -12.40
N ARG A 338 14.50 -2.34 -12.28
CA ARG A 338 14.39 -1.04 -12.94
C ARG A 338 14.60 0.12 -11.97
N GLY A 339 14.82 -0.20 -10.70
CA GLY A 339 15.00 0.76 -9.63
C GLY A 339 16.44 1.28 -9.51
N ARG A 340 16.61 2.35 -8.74
CA ARG A 340 17.88 3.00 -8.41
C ARG A 340 17.98 3.16 -6.90
N ASP A 341 19.21 3.10 -6.37
CA ASP A 341 19.48 3.47 -4.98
C ASP A 341 19.34 4.99 -4.78
N LEU A 342 18.29 5.40 -4.09
CA LEU A 342 18.02 6.82 -3.83
C LEU A 342 18.99 7.44 -2.82
N THR A 343 19.69 6.64 -2.01
CA THR A 343 20.67 7.16 -1.05
C THR A 343 22.00 7.49 -1.72
N ALA A 344 22.34 6.83 -2.82
CA ALA A 344 23.54 7.10 -3.61
C ALA A 344 23.42 8.33 -4.52
N LEU A 345 22.21 8.80 -4.77
CA LEU A 345 21.96 9.96 -5.62
C LEU A 345 22.47 11.23 -4.92
N SER A 346 23.62 11.75 -5.35
CA SER A 346 24.24 12.95 -4.78
C SER A 346 23.66 14.24 -5.40
N GLU A 347 23.80 15.38 -4.70
CA GLU A 347 23.46 16.71 -5.25
C GLU A 347 24.23 17.01 -6.56
N ARG A 348 25.38 16.37 -6.74
CA ARG A 348 26.23 16.53 -7.91
C ARG A 348 25.65 15.86 -9.16
N ASP A 349 24.87 14.78 -8.95
CA ASP A 349 24.21 14.08 -10.06
C ASP A 349 22.98 14.86 -10.56
N ALA A 350 22.35 15.66 -9.70
CA ALA A 350 21.28 16.58 -10.06
C ALA A 350 21.81 17.72 -10.98
N GLU A 351 22.97 18.32 -10.67
CA GLU A 351 23.60 19.33 -11.52
C GLU A 351 24.03 18.76 -12.89
N ILE A 352 24.52 17.50 -12.92
CA ILE A 352 24.91 16.83 -14.15
C ILE A 352 23.68 16.46 -15.00
N ALA A 353 22.56 16.10 -14.38
CA ALA A 353 21.32 15.80 -15.09
C ALA A 353 20.74 17.08 -15.76
N VAL A 354 20.72 18.21 -15.05
CA VAL A 354 20.29 19.53 -15.61
C VAL A 354 21.23 19.99 -16.72
N GLU A 355 22.56 19.86 -16.58
CA GLU A 355 23.50 20.18 -17.65
C GLU A 355 23.41 19.23 -18.87
N ARG A 356 23.00 17.98 -18.67
CA ARG A 356 22.76 17.01 -19.74
C ARG A 356 21.45 17.25 -20.48
N ASP A 357 20.37 17.61 -19.79
CA ASP A 357 19.09 17.98 -20.43
C ASP A 357 19.24 19.21 -21.35
N ASP A 358 20.06 20.18 -20.98
CA ASP A 358 20.37 21.34 -21.82
C ASP A 358 21.31 21.01 -23.02
N ALA A 359 22.11 19.94 -22.91
CA ALA A 359 23.06 19.53 -23.95
C ALA A 359 22.51 18.45 -24.90
N ASP A 360 21.56 17.63 -24.45
CA ASP A 360 21.08 16.42 -25.13
C ASP A 360 19.72 16.57 -25.84
N ASN A 361 19.30 17.80 -26.16
CA ASN A 361 18.37 17.99 -27.28
C ASN A 361 18.95 17.50 -28.63
N ALA A 362 20.10 16.84 -28.60
CA ALA A 362 20.74 16.16 -29.71
C ALA A 362 21.24 14.78 -29.28
N ASP A 363 20.36 13.77 -29.35
CA ASP A 363 20.71 12.35 -29.47
C ASP A 363 21.52 11.71 -28.31
N HIS A 364 20.88 10.75 -27.58
CA HIS A 364 21.43 9.80 -26.59
C HIS A 364 21.37 10.17 -25.10
N GLY A 365 20.17 10.24 -24.52
CA GLY A 365 19.99 10.00 -23.07
C GLY A 365 20.44 8.58 -22.69
N GLU A 366 21.20 8.41 -21.61
CA GLU A 366 21.51 7.08 -21.06
C GLU A 366 20.20 6.34 -20.79
N ARG A 367 19.99 5.23 -21.50
CA ARG A 367 18.83 4.38 -21.35
C ARG A 367 19.10 3.41 -20.21
N THR A 368 18.23 3.39 -19.21
CA THR A 368 18.16 2.27 -18.26
C THR A 368 17.84 0.97 -18.98
N SER A 369 17.98 -0.16 -18.32
CA SER A 369 17.60 -1.47 -18.88
C SER A 369 16.15 -1.42 -19.39
N GLY A 370 15.94 -1.73 -20.68
CA GLY A 370 14.61 -1.73 -21.31
C GLY A 370 14.18 -0.41 -21.96
N GLY A 371 15.07 0.58 -22.14
CA GLY A 371 14.80 1.80 -22.91
C GLY A 371 14.07 2.92 -22.16
N PHE A 372 13.87 2.81 -20.84
CA PHE A 372 13.38 3.89 -19.99
C PHE A 372 14.43 5.00 -19.84
N ARG A 373 13.98 6.25 -19.70
CA ARG A 373 14.81 7.37 -19.25
C ARG A 373 15.00 7.27 -17.74
N GLU A 374 15.99 7.95 -17.20
CA GLU A 374 16.16 8.05 -15.76
C GLU A 374 14.94 8.70 -15.10
N GLY A 375 14.39 8.06 -14.07
CA GLY A 375 13.20 8.53 -13.36
C GLY A 375 11.86 8.36 -14.09
N GLU A 376 11.88 7.88 -15.33
CA GLU A 376 10.66 7.61 -16.08
C GLU A 376 9.92 6.40 -15.49
N THR A 377 8.65 6.57 -15.21
CA THR A 377 7.81 5.55 -14.57
C THR A 377 6.62 5.21 -15.44
N LEU A 378 6.37 3.91 -15.64
CA LEU A 378 5.11 3.42 -16.19
C LEU A 378 4.13 3.18 -15.03
N VAL A 379 2.88 3.57 -15.21
CA VAL A 379 1.79 3.29 -14.27
C VAL A 379 0.80 2.38 -14.95
N GLU A 380 0.50 1.23 -14.33
CA GLU A 380 -0.32 0.18 -14.91
C GLU A 380 -1.68 0.04 -14.20
N TYR A 381 -2.76 -0.09 -14.98
CA TYR A 381 -4.06 -0.56 -14.53
C TYR A 381 -4.40 -1.85 -15.29
N HIS A 382 -4.58 -2.94 -14.58
CA HIS A 382 -4.72 -4.29 -15.17
C HIS A 382 -6.17 -4.72 -15.41
N GLY A 383 -7.10 -3.78 -15.32
CA GLY A 383 -8.53 -4.05 -15.45
C GLY A 383 -9.12 -4.71 -14.20
N LEU A 384 -10.43 -4.68 -14.08
CA LEU A 384 -11.13 -5.35 -12.99
C LEU A 384 -11.40 -6.81 -13.35
N PRO A 385 -11.17 -7.75 -12.43
CA PRO A 385 -11.54 -9.15 -12.62
C PRO A 385 -13.07 -9.35 -12.66
N ASP A 386 -13.52 -10.43 -13.26
CA ASP A 386 -14.95 -10.72 -13.49
C ASP A 386 -15.77 -10.69 -12.20
N ARG A 387 -15.20 -11.12 -11.05
CA ARG A 387 -15.87 -11.08 -9.74
C ARG A 387 -16.33 -9.67 -9.35
N HIS A 388 -15.50 -8.65 -9.58
CA HIS A 388 -15.87 -7.24 -9.32
C HIS A 388 -16.94 -6.76 -10.29
N LEU A 389 -16.84 -7.13 -11.58
CA LEU A 389 -17.87 -6.78 -12.56
C LEU A 389 -19.22 -7.43 -12.21
N ASP A 390 -19.21 -8.65 -11.72
CA ASP A 390 -20.43 -9.33 -11.29
C ASP A 390 -21.04 -8.69 -10.01
N ALA A 391 -20.21 -8.25 -9.08
CA ALA A 391 -20.65 -7.49 -7.92
C ALA A 391 -21.28 -6.15 -8.35
N MET A 392 -20.64 -5.43 -9.29
CA MET A 392 -21.19 -4.20 -9.89
C MET A 392 -22.55 -4.45 -10.55
N ARG A 393 -22.67 -5.51 -11.37
CA ARG A 393 -23.92 -5.90 -12.03
C ARG A 393 -25.03 -6.24 -11.01
N ARG A 394 -24.69 -6.96 -9.93
CA ARG A 394 -25.64 -7.23 -8.82
C ARG A 394 -26.17 -5.96 -8.16
N LYS A 395 -25.37 -4.91 -8.11
CA LYS A 395 -25.77 -3.58 -7.58
C LYS A 395 -26.51 -2.70 -8.60
N GLY A 396 -26.70 -3.18 -9.83
CA GLY A 396 -27.50 -2.51 -10.87
C GLY A 396 -26.71 -1.69 -11.89
N PHE A 397 -25.38 -1.80 -11.91
CA PHE A 397 -24.53 -1.15 -12.91
C PHE A 397 -24.47 -2.02 -14.18
N GLU A 398 -25.04 -1.55 -15.30
CA GLU A 398 -25.20 -2.36 -16.51
C GLU A 398 -23.99 -2.30 -17.46
N ASP A 399 -23.36 -1.13 -17.59
CA ASP A 399 -22.25 -0.92 -18.55
C ASP A 399 -20.90 -0.84 -17.83
N VAL A 400 -20.36 -1.97 -17.41
CA VAL A 400 -19.11 -2.09 -16.65
C VAL A 400 -18.02 -2.88 -17.38
N ALA A 401 -18.35 -3.50 -18.51
CA ALA A 401 -17.42 -4.40 -19.23
C ALA A 401 -16.14 -3.71 -19.72
N TYR A 402 -16.18 -2.40 -20.00
CA TYR A 402 -15.01 -1.64 -20.44
C TYR A 402 -13.92 -1.57 -19.36
N ARG A 403 -14.25 -1.78 -18.09
CA ARG A 403 -13.31 -1.73 -16.96
C ARG A 403 -12.35 -2.92 -16.89
N THR A 404 -12.51 -3.93 -17.75
CA THR A 404 -11.52 -5.02 -17.93
C THR A 404 -10.32 -4.60 -18.80
N ARG A 405 -10.40 -3.45 -19.48
CA ARG A 405 -9.30 -2.97 -20.30
C ARG A 405 -8.13 -2.57 -19.43
N TRP A 406 -6.94 -2.93 -19.86
CA TRP A 406 -5.72 -2.38 -19.30
C TRP A 406 -5.56 -0.94 -19.77
N LEU A 407 -5.06 -0.10 -18.86
CA LEU A 407 -4.70 1.27 -19.14
C LEU A 407 -3.27 1.49 -18.65
N GLU A 408 -2.53 2.30 -19.37
CA GLU A 408 -1.16 2.63 -19.03
C GLU A 408 -0.96 4.15 -19.03
N GLY A 409 0.00 4.59 -18.20
CA GLY A 409 0.44 5.98 -18.16
C GLY A 409 1.94 6.09 -18.00
N VAL A 410 2.53 7.19 -18.44
CA VAL A 410 3.95 7.50 -18.28
C VAL A 410 4.13 8.78 -17.47
N ALA A 411 4.95 8.71 -16.43
CA ALA A 411 5.31 9.82 -15.56
C ALA A 411 6.80 10.16 -15.67
N LEU A 412 7.13 11.46 -15.63
CA LEU A 412 8.50 11.97 -15.53
C LEU A 412 8.49 13.40 -14.97
N GLY A 413 9.15 13.63 -13.82
CA GLY A 413 9.03 14.89 -13.11
C GLY A 413 7.58 15.16 -12.73
N GLU A 414 7.09 16.36 -12.99
CA GLU A 414 5.68 16.68 -12.76
C GLU A 414 4.74 16.23 -13.89
N TYR A 415 5.27 15.74 -15.01
CA TYR A 415 4.45 15.29 -16.14
C TYR A 415 3.85 13.92 -15.88
N PHE A 416 2.56 13.76 -16.21
CA PHE A 416 1.89 12.48 -16.29
C PHE A 416 0.96 12.42 -17.50
N GLY A 417 1.32 11.58 -18.49
CA GLY A 417 0.47 11.27 -19.64
C GLY A 417 -0.15 9.88 -19.46
N TYR A 418 -1.48 9.78 -19.50
CA TYR A 418 -2.17 8.53 -19.15
C TYR A 418 -3.41 8.27 -20.01
N GLU A 419 -3.72 6.99 -20.17
CA GLU A 419 -4.95 6.55 -20.78
C GLU A 419 -6.11 6.62 -19.79
N THR A 420 -7.25 7.06 -20.28
CA THR A 420 -8.54 6.81 -19.65
C THR A 420 -9.30 5.79 -20.50
N PHE A 421 -10.48 5.34 -20.05
CA PHE A 421 -11.29 4.44 -20.87
C PHE A 421 -11.73 5.05 -22.21
N ASP A 422 -11.67 6.38 -22.35
CA ASP A 422 -12.15 7.10 -23.55
C ASP A 422 -11.01 7.70 -24.38
N ARG A 423 -9.94 8.19 -23.72
CA ARG A 423 -8.89 8.97 -24.40
C ARG A 423 -7.58 8.98 -23.61
N PHE A 424 -6.52 9.42 -24.28
CA PHE A 424 -5.29 9.83 -23.61
C PHE A 424 -5.42 11.24 -23.03
N VAL A 425 -4.89 11.48 -21.85
CA VAL A 425 -4.91 12.74 -21.11
C VAL A 425 -3.50 13.08 -20.69
N GLU A 426 -3.16 14.35 -20.67
CA GLU A 426 -1.88 14.86 -20.19
C GLU A 426 -2.10 15.79 -19.00
N TRP A 427 -1.27 15.65 -17.97
CA TRP A 427 -1.16 16.49 -16.81
C TRP A 427 0.28 16.98 -16.69
N GLY A 428 0.49 18.30 -16.46
CA GLY A 428 1.81 18.92 -16.49
C GLY A 428 2.35 19.20 -17.91
N ASP A 429 3.54 19.75 -17.97
CA ASP A 429 4.21 20.08 -19.24
C ASP A 429 4.94 18.84 -19.79
N THR A 430 4.61 18.47 -21.04
CA THR A 430 5.15 17.25 -21.65
C THR A 430 6.64 17.34 -21.99
N PRO A 431 7.47 16.38 -21.55
CA PRO A 431 8.87 16.26 -21.96
C PRO A 431 9.04 15.46 -23.27
N TYR A 432 7.96 15.09 -23.94
CA TYR A 432 7.96 14.22 -25.12
C TYR A 432 7.39 14.93 -26.36
N GLU A 433 7.97 14.66 -27.53
CA GLU A 433 7.39 15.09 -28.82
C GLU A 433 6.08 14.39 -29.12
N ASP A 434 5.99 13.10 -28.79
CA ASP A 434 4.79 12.24 -28.95
C ASP A 434 4.64 11.35 -27.72
N PRO A 435 3.90 11.80 -26.70
CA PRO A 435 3.72 11.07 -25.46
C PRO A 435 3.06 9.68 -25.62
N GLN A 436 2.11 9.56 -26.56
CA GLN A 436 1.45 8.28 -26.81
C GLN A 436 2.40 7.28 -27.48
N ALA A 437 3.20 7.72 -28.43
CA ALA A 437 4.23 6.88 -29.05
C ALA A 437 5.27 6.46 -27.99
N ARG A 438 5.64 7.35 -27.06
CA ARG A 438 6.54 7.04 -25.96
C ARG A 438 5.93 5.96 -25.06
N LEU A 439 4.68 6.14 -24.62
CA LEU A 439 3.97 5.17 -23.81
C LEU A 439 3.93 3.79 -24.46
N CYS A 440 3.52 3.72 -25.74
CA CYS A 440 3.51 2.47 -26.51
C CYS A 440 4.90 1.80 -26.57
N ALA A 441 5.97 2.59 -26.69
CA ALA A 441 7.33 2.04 -26.73
C ALA A 441 7.74 1.45 -25.37
N LEU A 442 7.37 2.10 -24.25
CA LEU A 442 7.64 1.59 -22.91
C LEU A 442 6.88 0.30 -22.63
N VAL A 443 5.56 0.30 -22.88
CA VAL A 443 4.70 -0.89 -22.76
C VAL A 443 5.23 -2.06 -23.60
N GLY A 444 5.67 -1.77 -24.83
CA GLY A 444 6.25 -2.78 -25.74
C GLY A 444 7.63 -3.29 -25.32
N SER A 445 8.30 -2.64 -24.34
CA SER A 445 9.59 -3.07 -23.81
C SER A 445 9.50 -3.93 -22.55
N LEU A 446 8.28 -4.13 -22.01
CA LEU A 446 8.06 -4.96 -20.84
C LEU A 446 8.16 -6.44 -21.20
N GLU A 447 8.82 -7.20 -20.36
CA GLU A 447 8.86 -8.66 -20.38
C GLU A 447 7.72 -9.21 -19.49
N ARG A 448 6.49 -9.09 -19.99
CA ARG A 448 5.29 -9.54 -19.24
C ARG A 448 5.33 -11.05 -19.02
N ARG A 449 5.03 -11.48 -17.80
CA ARG A 449 4.91 -12.90 -17.46
C ARG A 449 3.69 -13.50 -18.16
N GLU A 450 3.91 -14.57 -18.97
CA GLU A 450 2.84 -15.22 -19.74
C GLU A 450 2.15 -16.36 -18.95
N ASP A 451 2.89 -17.06 -18.09
CA ASP A 451 2.38 -18.18 -17.29
C ASP A 451 1.85 -17.68 -15.93
N VAL A 452 0.82 -16.86 -15.97
CA VAL A 452 0.14 -16.36 -14.75
C VAL A 452 -1.07 -17.25 -14.50
N GLU A 453 -1.12 -17.90 -13.36
CA GLU A 453 -2.33 -18.56 -12.90
C GLU A 453 -3.27 -17.49 -12.29
N GLU A 454 -4.47 -17.36 -12.86
CA GLU A 454 -5.50 -16.55 -12.20
C GLU A 454 -5.79 -17.15 -10.82
N ASP A 455 -6.02 -16.28 -9.84
CA ASP A 455 -6.38 -16.74 -8.50
C ASP A 455 -7.56 -17.70 -8.59
N GLY A 456 -7.40 -18.90 -8.05
CA GLY A 456 -8.49 -19.87 -7.93
C GLY A 456 -9.65 -19.30 -7.11
N GLU A 457 -10.76 -20.03 -7.05
CA GLU A 457 -11.83 -19.68 -6.11
C GLU A 457 -11.24 -19.69 -4.70
N LEU A 458 -11.10 -18.48 -4.11
CA LEU A 458 -10.74 -18.34 -2.70
C LEU A 458 -11.79 -19.07 -1.85
N ASP A 459 -11.39 -19.64 -0.72
CA ASP A 459 -12.33 -20.25 0.24
C ASP A 459 -13.46 -19.24 0.54
N ASP A 460 -14.72 -19.75 0.55
CA ASP A 460 -15.90 -18.92 0.80
C ASP A 460 -15.75 -18.04 2.06
N ALA A 461 -15.03 -18.49 3.07
CA ALA A 461 -14.77 -17.74 4.29
C ALA A 461 -13.79 -16.56 4.07
N VAL A 462 -12.78 -16.75 3.23
CA VAL A 462 -11.83 -15.69 2.82
C VAL A 462 -12.56 -14.66 1.97
N MET A 463 -13.35 -15.11 1.01
CA MET A 463 -14.15 -14.23 0.16
C MET A 463 -15.12 -13.38 0.98
N GLN A 464 -15.83 -14.00 1.92
CA GLN A 464 -16.76 -13.28 2.78
C GLN A 464 -16.04 -12.21 3.64
N GLN A 465 -14.83 -12.51 4.13
CA GLN A 465 -14.05 -11.55 4.90
C GLN A 465 -13.58 -10.37 4.02
N LEU A 466 -13.13 -10.65 2.79
CA LEU A 466 -12.74 -9.60 1.83
C LEU A 466 -13.96 -8.74 1.47
N GLU A 467 -15.14 -9.35 1.27
CA GLU A 467 -16.40 -8.64 1.06
C GLU A 467 -16.78 -7.76 2.27
N ASP A 468 -16.68 -8.29 3.49
CA ASP A 468 -16.99 -7.56 4.73
C ASP A 468 -16.03 -6.38 4.99
N LEU A 469 -14.82 -6.46 4.44
CA LEU A 469 -13.79 -5.42 4.51
C LEU A 469 -13.82 -4.46 3.29
N GLY A 470 -14.70 -4.71 2.30
CA GLY A 470 -14.85 -3.86 1.11
C GLY A 470 -13.90 -4.20 -0.05
N TYR A 471 -13.20 -5.33 -0.01
CA TYR A 471 -12.20 -5.74 -1.02
C TYR A 471 -12.74 -6.72 -2.10
N ALA A 472 -13.98 -7.19 -2.02
CA ALA A 472 -14.55 -8.15 -2.97
C ALA A 472 -16.01 -7.83 -3.36
#